data_c70d9062d0000261f0df248378056397
#
_entry.id   c70d9062d0000261f0df248378056397
#
_cell.length_a   1.000
_cell.length_b   1.000
_cell.length_c   1.000
_cell.angle_alpha   90.00
_cell.angle_beta   90.00
_cell.angle_gamma   90.00
#
_symmetry.space_group_name_H-M   'P 1'
#
loop_
_entity.id
_entity.type
_entity.pdbx_description
1 polymer ?
#
loop_
_entity_poly.entity_id
_entity_poly.type
_entity_poly.pdbx_seq_one_letter_code
_entity_poly.pdbx_strand_id
1 'polypeptide(L)'
;MFPELNNLLDASPDRPEPGKLTLLCDAKTDGSFLVHHFLSFYLKANCKVCFVALVQSFSHYNIVGQKLGVSLTAARERGQLVFLEGLRSAVDSFFRAEGEAPPLRFLREATAGSLQPLFQFVRDALEPGGPGAAGWARPVLLVDDLSVLLSLGAGAGAVLDFVHRCRARVCCQLQGNIVALVHASGDAEDEESELLLNGLSHQSHLVLRAEGLATGSCRDVHGQLRVLWRTPWPPAARGRSLTFQYKIQDKSVSFFAKGMSPAVL
;
A
#
# COMPACT_ATOMS: atom_id res chain seq x y z
N MET A 1 -0.63 14.18 2.94
CA MET A 1 0.07 13.80 1.70
C MET A 1 1.24 14.73 1.46
N PHE A 2 2.26 14.28 0.77
CA PHE A 2 3.45 15.05 0.45
C PHE A 2 3.32 15.71 -0.93
N PRO A 3 3.30 17.06 -1.01
CA PRO A 3 3.12 17.76 -2.29
C PRO A 3 4.24 17.47 -3.31
N GLU A 4 5.48 17.36 -2.86
CA GLU A 4 6.60 17.06 -3.75
C GLU A 4 6.48 15.69 -4.41
N LEU A 5 5.94 14.67 -3.69
CA LEU A 5 5.68 13.36 -4.29
C LEU A 5 4.55 13.43 -5.32
N ASN A 6 3.51 14.25 -5.07
CA ASN A 6 2.48 14.49 -6.08
C ASN A 6 3.06 15.10 -7.36
N ASN A 7 3.91 16.13 -7.22
CA ASN A 7 4.55 16.77 -8.37
C ASN A 7 5.46 15.79 -9.14
N LEU A 8 6.18 14.94 -8.41
CA LEU A 8 7.05 13.92 -8.99
C LEU A 8 6.26 12.85 -9.78
N LEU A 9 5.08 12.49 -9.30
CA LEU A 9 4.20 11.51 -9.92
C LEU A 9 3.23 12.12 -10.94
N ASP A 10 3.20 13.45 -11.07
CA ASP A 10 2.19 14.19 -11.83
C ASP A 10 0.75 13.80 -11.42
N ALA A 11 0.53 13.69 -10.11
CA ALA A 11 -0.72 13.23 -9.53
C ALA A 11 -1.43 14.35 -8.74
N SER A 12 -2.75 14.42 -8.86
CA SER A 12 -3.58 15.34 -8.08
C SER A 12 -4.73 14.60 -7.40
N PRO A 13 -5.02 14.90 -6.12
CA PRO A 13 -6.19 14.33 -5.45
C PRO A 13 -7.51 14.80 -6.06
N ASP A 14 -7.53 15.95 -6.75
CA ASP A 14 -8.73 16.44 -7.44
C ASP A 14 -9.07 15.59 -8.67
N ARG A 15 -8.09 14.87 -9.21
CA ARG A 15 -8.24 14.06 -10.42
C ARG A 15 -7.43 12.75 -10.34
N PRO A 16 -7.79 11.84 -9.42
CA PRO A 16 -7.06 10.56 -9.30
C PRO A 16 -7.26 9.72 -10.56
N GLU A 17 -6.18 9.17 -11.11
CA GLU A 17 -6.25 8.25 -12.24
C GLU A 17 -6.95 6.94 -11.83
N PRO A 18 -7.85 6.39 -12.67
CA PRO A 18 -8.60 5.17 -12.35
C PRO A 18 -7.86 3.89 -12.74
N GLY A 19 -8.28 2.79 -12.10
CA GLY A 19 -7.93 1.44 -12.54
C GLY A 19 -6.46 1.07 -12.34
N LYS A 20 -5.72 1.75 -11.45
CA LYS A 20 -4.28 1.57 -11.26
C LYS A 20 -3.96 0.66 -10.07
N LEU A 21 -2.98 -0.22 -10.28
CA LEU A 21 -2.27 -0.92 -9.22
C LEU A 21 -0.91 -0.25 -9.05
N THR A 22 -0.66 0.29 -7.87
CA THR A 22 0.62 0.87 -7.45
C THR A 22 1.27 -0.05 -6.45
N LEU A 23 2.48 -0.49 -6.75
CA LEU A 23 3.31 -1.28 -5.85
C LEU A 23 4.30 -0.36 -5.15
N LEU A 24 4.30 -0.41 -3.84
CA LEU A 24 5.31 0.19 -2.98
C LEU A 24 6.27 -0.91 -2.54
N CYS A 25 7.56 -0.65 -2.63
CA CYS A 25 8.58 -1.57 -2.14
C CYS A 25 9.55 -0.82 -1.26
N ASP A 26 10.01 -1.44 -0.21
CA ASP A 26 11.14 -0.93 0.56
C ASP A 26 12.21 -2.00 0.74
N ALA A 27 13.45 -1.56 0.82
CA ALA A 27 14.59 -2.43 1.04
C ALA A 27 15.66 -1.68 1.86
N LYS A 28 16.05 -2.25 3.01
CA LYS A 28 17.05 -1.65 3.92
C LYS A 28 16.69 -0.23 4.40
N THR A 29 15.41 0.10 4.37
CA THR A 29 14.86 1.39 4.82
C THR A 29 13.38 1.21 5.11
N ASP A 30 12.76 2.18 5.79
CA ASP A 30 11.31 2.19 6.04
C ASP A 30 10.60 2.96 4.92
N GLY A 31 9.76 2.25 4.14
CA GLY A 31 8.93 2.79 3.06
C GLY A 31 7.54 3.25 3.50
N SER A 32 7.21 3.18 4.78
CA SER A 32 5.86 3.48 5.30
C SER A 32 5.38 4.91 4.99
N PHE A 33 6.31 5.86 4.80
CA PHE A 33 5.94 7.23 4.39
C PHE A 33 5.16 7.25 3.06
N LEU A 34 5.41 6.30 2.15
CA LEU A 34 4.66 6.15 0.90
C LEU A 34 3.22 5.71 1.18
N VAL A 35 3.02 4.76 2.11
CA VAL A 35 1.68 4.34 2.54
C VAL A 35 0.90 5.51 3.12
N HIS A 36 1.52 6.27 4.02
CA HIS A 36 0.91 7.48 4.61
C HIS A 36 0.58 8.54 3.56
N HIS A 37 1.42 8.69 2.55
CA HIS A 37 1.15 9.60 1.43
C HIS A 37 -0.12 9.19 0.69
N PHE A 38 -0.21 7.93 0.22
CA PHE A 38 -1.35 7.46 -0.56
C PHE A 38 -2.64 7.40 0.24
N LEU A 39 -2.58 7.02 1.52
CA LEU A 39 -3.73 7.07 2.43
C LEU A 39 -4.28 8.51 2.51
N SER A 40 -3.41 9.49 2.77
CA SER A 40 -3.80 10.89 2.82
C SER A 40 -4.28 11.43 1.48
N PHE A 41 -3.66 11.00 0.38
CA PHE A 41 -4.03 11.37 -0.98
C PHE A 41 -5.45 10.93 -1.32
N TYR A 42 -5.77 9.66 -1.13
CA TYR A 42 -7.08 9.12 -1.50
C TYR A 42 -8.21 9.58 -0.56
N LEU A 43 -7.93 9.80 0.72
CA LEU A 43 -8.91 10.41 1.62
C LEU A 43 -9.23 11.85 1.22
N LYS A 44 -8.23 12.65 0.80
CA LYS A 44 -8.44 14.00 0.27
C LYS A 44 -9.14 14.00 -1.10
N ALA A 45 -8.88 12.98 -1.92
CA ALA A 45 -9.57 12.76 -3.19
C ALA A 45 -11.03 12.29 -3.04
N ASN A 46 -11.56 12.30 -1.82
CA ASN A 46 -12.92 11.84 -1.50
C ASN A 46 -13.22 10.39 -1.95
N CYS A 47 -12.20 9.53 -1.98
CA CYS A 47 -12.34 8.13 -2.31
C CYS A 47 -12.85 7.31 -1.11
N LYS A 48 -13.59 6.20 -1.41
CA LYS A 48 -13.89 5.16 -0.43
C LYS A 48 -12.64 4.30 -0.25
N VAL A 49 -12.09 4.25 0.95
CA VAL A 49 -10.83 3.53 1.23
C VAL A 49 -11.10 2.31 2.12
N CYS A 50 -10.71 1.13 1.65
CA CYS A 50 -10.51 -0.06 2.45
C CYS A 50 -9.03 -0.17 2.77
N PHE A 51 -8.64 -0.05 4.04
CA PHE A 51 -7.26 -0.13 4.47
C PHE A 51 -7.03 -1.39 5.31
N VAL A 52 -6.25 -2.31 4.75
CA VAL A 52 -5.77 -3.53 5.41
C VAL A 52 -4.40 -3.20 6.00
N ALA A 53 -4.37 -2.91 7.30
CA ALA A 53 -3.15 -2.55 8.03
C ALA A 53 -2.65 -3.76 8.83
N LEU A 54 -1.56 -4.39 8.38
CA LEU A 54 -1.01 -5.60 8.98
C LEU A 54 0.19 -5.31 9.91
N VAL A 55 0.75 -4.09 9.85
CA VAL A 55 1.98 -3.74 10.56
C VAL A 55 1.71 -2.86 11.78
N GLN A 56 0.90 -1.82 11.64
CA GLN A 56 0.70 -0.81 12.66
C GLN A 56 -0.76 -0.70 13.10
N SER A 57 -1.00 -0.11 14.28
CA SER A 57 -2.32 0.11 14.83
C SER A 57 -3.06 1.29 14.15
N PHE A 58 -4.39 1.32 14.29
CA PHE A 58 -5.19 2.45 13.86
C PHE A 58 -4.71 3.78 14.45
N SER A 59 -4.33 3.78 15.74
CA SER A 59 -3.85 4.98 16.42
C SER A 59 -2.58 5.54 15.78
N HIS A 60 -1.65 4.68 15.38
CA HIS A 60 -0.43 5.10 14.67
C HIS A 60 -0.77 5.83 13.37
N TYR A 61 -1.55 5.19 12.48
CA TYR A 61 -1.93 5.81 11.21
C TYR A 61 -2.74 7.09 11.39
N ASN A 62 -3.61 7.17 12.41
CA ASN A 62 -4.40 8.37 12.68
C ASN A 62 -3.52 9.55 13.11
N ILE A 63 -2.52 9.32 13.99
CA ILE A 63 -1.57 10.36 14.42
C ILE A 63 -0.79 10.90 13.23
N VAL A 64 -0.25 10.02 12.38
CA VAL A 64 0.49 10.44 11.18
C VAL A 64 -0.45 11.12 10.18
N GLY A 65 -1.65 10.58 9.99
CA GLY A 65 -2.68 11.18 9.14
C GLY A 65 -3.02 12.61 9.53
N GLN A 66 -3.18 12.90 10.83
CA GLN A 66 -3.42 14.25 11.35
C GLN A 66 -2.28 15.21 10.97
N LYS A 67 -1.01 14.77 11.07
CA LYS A 67 0.14 15.57 10.64
C LYS A 67 0.10 15.88 9.13
N LEU A 68 -0.49 14.99 8.34
CA LEU A 68 -0.67 15.14 6.89
C LEU A 68 -1.99 15.80 6.50
N GLY A 69 -2.77 16.26 7.49
CA GLY A 69 -4.01 17.03 7.30
C GLY A 69 -5.21 16.17 6.95
N VAL A 70 -5.29 14.93 7.49
CA VAL A 70 -6.47 14.05 7.41
C VAL A 70 -6.75 13.42 8.77
N SER A 71 -8.03 13.29 9.13
CA SER A 71 -8.48 12.58 10.34
C SER A 71 -9.05 11.23 9.93
N LEU A 72 -8.36 10.15 10.30
CA LEU A 72 -8.84 8.80 10.02
C LEU A 72 -10.10 8.48 10.85
N THR A 73 -10.18 9.02 12.06
CA THR A 73 -11.37 8.88 12.91
C THR A 73 -12.59 9.45 12.21
N ALA A 74 -12.52 10.72 11.77
CA ALA A 74 -13.63 11.35 11.05
C ALA A 74 -13.94 10.65 9.71
N ALA A 75 -12.92 10.15 9.00
CA ALA A 75 -13.13 9.39 7.76
C ALA A 75 -13.86 8.06 8.03
N ARG A 76 -13.55 7.38 9.14
CA ARG A 76 -14.21 6.14 9.57
C ARG A 76 -15.66 6.41 9.98
N GLU A 77 -15.92 7.44 10.77
CA GLU A 77 -17.26 7.83 11.22
C GLU A 77 -18.19 8.18 10.05
N ARG A 78 -17.65 8.84 9.02
CA ARG A 78 -18.42 9.16 7.80
C ARG A 78 -18.59 7.96 6.86
N GLY A 79 -18.01 6.79 7.17
CA GLY A 79 -18.02 5.62 6.32
C GLY A 79 -17.11 5.71 5.10
N GLN A 80 -16.24 6.71 4.99
CA GLN A 80 -15.24 6.86 3.94
C GLN A 80 -14.10 5.84 4.06
N LEU A 81 -13.71 5.50 5.30
CA LEU A 81 -12.63 4.58 5.62
C LEU A 81 -13.18 3.32 6.30
N VAL A 82 -12.92 2.17 5.71
CA VAL A 82 -13.01 0.87 6.37
C VAL A 82 -11.60 0.43 6.71
N PHE A 83 -11.35 0.14 8.00
CA PHE A 83 -10.02 -0.14 8.50
C PHE A 83 -9.98 -1.53 9.14
N LEU A 84 -9.12 -2.41 8.61
CA LEU A 84 -8.80 -3.69 9.22
C LEU A 84 -7.49 -3.57 9.98
N GLU A 85 -7.54 -3.71 11.30
CA GLU A 85 -6.36 -3.77 12.17
C GLU A 85 -5.87 -5.21 12.26
N GLY A 86 -4.93 -5.57 11.39
CA GLY A 86 -4.53 -6.97 11.16
C GLY A 86 -3.92 -7.64 12.36
N LEU A 87 -3.01 -6.97 13.09
CA LEU A 87 -2.41 -7.53 14.31
C LEU A 87 -3.46 -7.86 15.36
N ARG A 88 -4.41 -6.97 15.60
CA ARG A 88 -5.52 -7.20 16.53
C ARG A 88 -6.42 -8.34 16.04
N SER A 89 -6.76 -8.35 14.77
CA SER A 89 -7.58 -9.40 14.17
C SER A 89 -6.89 -10.76 14.20
N ALA A 90 -5.56 -10.81 14.04
CA ALA A 90 -4.78 -12.02 14.19
C ALA A 90 -4.86 -12.54 15.63
N VAL A 91 -4.60 -11.70 16.63
CA VAL A 91 -4.69 -12.06 18.05
C VAL A 91 -6.12 -12.52 18.39
N ASP A 92 -7.14 -11.74 18.02
CA ASP A 92 -8.55 -12.09 18.25
C ASP A 92 -8.92 -13.44 17.61
N SER A 93 -8.34 -13.76 16.45
CA SER A 93 -8.57 -15.05 15.77
C SER A 93 -8.06 -16.25 16.57
N PHE A 94 -7.03 -16.09 17.40
CA PHE A 94 -6.51 -17.16 18.26
C PHE A 94 -7.32 -17.35 19.56
N PHE A 95 -7.92 -16.28 20.08
CA PHE A 95 -8.51 -16.28 21.43
C PHE A 95 -10.05 -16.25 21.44
N ARG A 96 -10.73 -15.93 20.33
CA ARG A 96 -12.21 -15.93 20.29
C ARG A 96 -12.78 -17.31 19.94
N ALA A 97 -13.89 -17.62 20.63
CA ALA A 97 -14.69 -18.82 20.37
C ALA A 97 -15.44 -18.70 19.02
N GLU A 98 -15.86 -19.86 18.50
CA GLU A 98 -16.54 -20.03 17.22
C GLU A 98 -17.81 -19.17 17.09
N GLY A 99 -17.95 -18.37 16.03
CA GLY A 99 -19.19 -17.64 15.75
C GLY A 99 -19.09 -16.60 14.64
N GLU A 100 -17.98 -15.89 14.52
CA GLU A 100 -17.76 -14.92 13.45
C GLU A 100 -16.56 -15.32 12.60
N ALA A 101 -16.67 -15.20 11.28
CA ALA A 101 -15.58 -15.50 10.35
C ALA A 101 -14.67 -14.25 10.19
N PRO A 102 -13.62 -14.09 11.00
CA PRO A 102 -12.74 -12.94 10.89
C PRO A 102 -11.99 -12.96 9.56
N PRO A 103 -11.62 -11.78 9.00
CA PRO A 103 -10.90 -11.68 7.72
C PRO A 103 -9.60 -12.47 7.65
N LEU A 104 -8.96 -12.71 8.80
CA LEU A 104 -7.72 -13.48 8.93
C LEU A 104 -7.96 -14.91 9.46
N ARG A 105 -9.13 -15.47 9.21
CA ARG A 105 -9.50 -16.83 9.64
C ARG A 105 -8.52 -17.89 9.14
N PHE A 106 -7.88 -17.71 7.99
CA PHE A 106 -6.89 -18.65 7.46
C PHE A 106 -5.74 -18.92 8.43
N LEU A 107 -5.45 -18.02 9.39
CA LEU A 107 -4.45 -18.25 10.44
C LEU A 107 -4.82 -19.38 11.41
N ARG A 108 -6.10 -19.71 11.55
CA ARG A 108 -6.59 -20.81 12.42
C ARG A 108 -6.73 -22.13 11.67
N GLU A 109 -6.95 -22.06 10.38
CA GLU A 109 -7.16 -23.21 9.54
C GLU A 109 -5.80 -23.65 9.01
N ALA A 110 -5.30 -24.79 9.46
CA ALA A 110 -4.06 -25.40 8.97
C ALA A 110 -4.11 -25.78 7.47
N THR A 111 -5.19 -25.43 6.79
CA THR A 111 -5.37 -25.54 5.36
C THR A 111 -4.67 -24.37 4.69
N ALA A 112 -3.48 -24.66 4.21
CA ALA A 112 -2.58 -23.72 3.53
C ALA A 112 -3.31 -22.66 2.69
N GLY A 113 -3.31 -21.43 3.18
CA GLY A 113 -3.16 -20.29 2.29
C GLY A 113 -4.38 -19.74 1.57
N SER A 114 -5.61 -20.12 1.88
CA SER A 114 -6.75 -19.45 1.23
C SER A 114 -7.02 -18.07 1.84
N LEU A 115 -6.65 -17.02 1.13
CA LEU A 115 -6.97 -15.63 1.49
C LEU A 115 -8.39 -15.21 1.08
N GLN A 116 -9.29 -16.19 0.86
CA GLN A 116 -10.68 -15.94 0.49
C GLN A 116 -11.45 -15.09 1.52
N PRO A 117 -11.31 -15.30 2.84
CA PRO A 117 -11.99 -14.46 3.83
C PRO A 117 -11.51 -13.00 3.78
N LEU A 118 -10.21 -12.77 3.55
CA LEU A 118 -9.66 -11.43 3.39
C LEU A 118 -10.18 -10.77 2.10
N PHE A 119 -10.23 -11.50 1.00
CA PHE A 119 -10.83 -11.01 -0.25
C PHE A 119 -12.30 -10.66 -0.07
N GLN A 120 -13.07 -11.50 0.65
CA GLN A 120 -14.46 -11.24 0.96
C GLN A 120 -14.63 -9.95 1.75
N PHE A 121 -13.82 -9.75 2.79
CA PHE A 121 -13.81 -8.52 3.58
C PHE A 121 -13.56 -7.28 2.69
N VAL A 122 -12.55 -7.33 1.81
CA VAL A 122 -12.22 -6.23 0.89
C VAL A 122 -13.39 -5.96 -0.07
N ARG A 123 -13.99 -7.02 -0.62
CA ARG A 123 -15.14 -6.91 -1.51
C ARG A 123 -16.30 -6.20 -0.82
N ASP A 124 -16.68 -6.66 0.37
CA ASP A 124 -17.82 -6.15 1.11
C ASP A 124 -17.57 -4.68 1.58
N ALA A 125 -16.33 -4.35 1.94
CA ALA A 125 -15.92 -2.99 2.32
C ALA A 125 -16.02 -1.99 1.16
N LEU A 126 -15.81 -2.43 -0.08
CA LEU A 126 -15.76 -1.58 -1.28
C LEU A 126 -17.00 -1.73 -2.18
N GLU A 127 -18.00 -2.53 -1.78
CA GLU A 127 -19.23 -2.74 -2.56
C GLU A 127 -19.99 -1.41 -2.74
N PRO A 128 -20.37 -1.05 -3.98
CA PRO A 128 -21.24 0.08 -4.23
C PRO A 128 -22.64 -0.16 -3.63
N GLY A 129 -23.18 0.80 -2.92
CA GLY A 129 -24.55 0.71 -2.35
C GLY A 129 -24.63 0.24 -0.89
N GLY A 130 -23.50 -0.04 -0.22
CA GLY A 130 -23.49 -0.29 1.23
C GLY A 130 -23.83 0.97 2.06
N PRO A 131 -24.05 0.81 3.37
CA PRO A 131 -24.32 1.95 4.26
C PRO A 131 -23.20 3.00 4.15
N GLY A 132 -23.56 4.24 3.79
CA GLY A 132 -22.60 5.33 3.58
C GLY A 132 -21.92 5.36 2.21
N ALA A 133 -22.36 4.57 1.23
CA ALA A 133 -21.75 4.53 -0.12
C ALA A 133 -22.11 5.75 -0.99
N ALA A 134 -23.14 6.50 -0.64
CA ALA A 134 -23.57 7.67 -1.42
C ALA A 134 -22.59 8.85 -1.24
N GLY A 135 -21.93 9.26 -2.32
CA GLY A 135 -21.13 10.48 -2.38
C GLY A 135 -19.61 10.29 -2.41
N TRP A 136 -19.10 9.06 -2.30
CA TRP A 136 -17.66 8.81 -2.45
C TRP A 136 -17.27 8.69 -3.94
N ALA A 137 -16.07 9.14 -4.26
CA ALA A 137 -15.47 8.96 -5.57
C ALA A 137 -15.23 7.45 -5.85
N ARG A 138 -14.07 7.07 -6.30
CA ARG A 138 -13.76 5.66 -6.62
C ARG A 138 -13.29 4.88 -5.40
N PRO A 139 -13.52 3.54 -5.35
CA PRO A 139 -13.02 2.71 -4.27
C PRO A 139 -11.49 2.54 -4.38
N VAL A 140 -10.85 2.43 -3.22
CA VAL A 140 -9.40 2.22 -3.11
C VAL A 140 -9.12 1.14 -2.08
N LEU A 141 -8.32 0.16 -2.47
CA LEU A 141 -7.71 -0.80 -1.54
C LEU A 141 -6.29 -0.34 -1.21
N LEU A 142 -6.00 -0.19 0.06
CA LEU A 142 -4.66 0.05 0.57
C LEU A 142 -4.24 -1.12 1.45
N VAL A 143 -3.06 -1.69 1.23
CA VAL A 143 -2.51 -2.80 2.02
C VAL A 143 -1.11 -2.45 2.52
N ASP A 144 -0.93 -2.54 3.82
CA ASP A 144 0.34 -2.33 4.51
C ASP A 144 0.55 -3.44 5.55
N ASP A 145 1.34 -4.42 5.35
CA ASP A 145 2.28 -4.83 4.31
C ASP A 145 1.94 -6.26 3.86
N LEU A 146 1.99 -6.56 2.56
CA LEU A 146 1.70 -7.89 2.03
C LEU A 146 2.71 -8.95 2.48
N SER A 147 3.95 -8.58 2.77
CA SER A 147 4.99 -9.50 3.26
C SER A 147 4.63 -10.10 4.62
N VAL A 148 3.81 -9.40 5.42
CA VAL A 148 3.32 -9.93 6.70
C VAL A 148 2.45 -11.18 6.46
N LEU A 149 1.71 -11.27 5.35
CA LEU A 149 0.92 -12.46 5.03
C LEU A 149 1.82 -13.69 4.82
N LEU A 150 3.01 -13.52 4.21
CA LEU A 150 4.02 -14.60 4.10
C LEU A 150 4.48 -15.03 5.49
N SER A 151 4.83 -14.07 6.35
CA SER A 151 5.25 -14.33 7.73
C SER A 151 4.17 -15.01 8.57
N LEU A 152 2.89 -14.82 8.22
CA LEU A 152 1.74 -15.47 8.84
C LEU A 152 1.41 -16.84 8.23
N GLY A 153 2.21 -17.32 7.28
CA GLY A 153 2.11 -18.66 6.70
C GLY A 153 1.31 -18.74 5.39
N ALA A 154 0.92 -17.61 4.79
CA ALA A 154 0.36 -17.62 3.44
C ALA A 154 1.49 -17.74 2.41
N GLY A 155 1.46 -18.73 1.51
CA GLY A 155 2.46 -18.83 0.45
C GLY A 155 2.34 -17.69 -0.58
N ALA A 156 3.44 -17.34 -1.25
CA ALA A 156 3.48 -16.27 -2.24
C ALA A 156 2.43 -16.40 -3.35
N GLY A 157 2.14 -17.64 -3.79
CA GLY A 157 1.09 -17.92 -4.76
C GLY A 157 -0.31 -17.50 -4.29
N ALA A 158 -0.64 -17.74 -3.01
CA ALA A 158 -1.92 -17.35 -2.42
C ALA A 158 -2.05 -15.83 -2.32
N VAL A 159 -0.97 -15.12 -1.97
CA VAL A 159 -0.94 -13.66 -1.92
C VAL A 159 -1.08 -13.06 -3.31
N LEU A 160 -0.40 -13.62 -4.32
CA LEU A 160 -0.54 -13.20 -5.72
C LEU A 160 -1.97 -13.42 -6.25
N ASP A 161 -2.60 -14.56 -5.94
CA ASP A 161 -4.00 -14.83 -6.31
C ASP A 161 -4.96 -13.84 -5.63
N PHE A 162 -4.76 -13.55 -4.35
CA PHE A 162 -5.52 -12.54 -3.62
C PHE A 162 -5.44 -11.17 -4.30
N VAL A 163 -4.23 -10.69 -4.60
CA VAL A 163 -4.03 -9.38 -5.27
C VAL A 163 -4.62 -9.40 -6.68
N HIS A 164 -4.48 -10.52 -7.41
CA HIS A 164 -5.07 -10.67 -8.75
C HIS A 164 -6.61 -10.55 -8.71
N ARG A 165 -7.27 -11.22 -7.77
CA ARG A 165 -8.73 -11.10 -7.56
C ARG A 165 -9.13 -9.69 -7.15
N CYS A 166 -8.40 -9.07 -6.24
CA CYS A 166 -8.62 -7.68 -5.86
C CYS A 166 -8.47 -6.75 -7.07
N ARG A 167 -7.45 -6.95 -7.93
CA ARG A 167 -7.25 -6.17 -9.14
C ARG A 167 -8.42 -6.33 -10.11
N ALA A 168 -8.88 -7.56 -10.35
CA ALA A 168 -10.05 -7.82 -11.20
C ALA A 168 -11.29 -7.09 -10.67
N ARG A 169 -11.55 -7.14 -9.37
CA ARG A 169 -12.72 -6.49 -8.77
C ARG A 169 -12.55 -4.97 -8.68
N VAL A 170 -11.48 -4.50 -8.03
CA VAL A 170 -11.30 -3.07 -7.71
C VAL A 170 -10.88 -2.28 -8.94
N CYS A 171 -9.81 -2.70 -9.64
CA CYS A 171 -9.28 -1.91 -10.75
C CYS A 171 -10.10 -2.08 -12.03
N CYS A 172 -10.47 -3.32 -12.38
CA CYS A 172 -11.13 -3.57 -13.68
C CYS A 172 -12.64 -3.33 -13.62
N GLN A 173 -13.34 -3.85 -12.60
CA GLN A 173 -14.79 -3.72 -12.52
C GLN A 173 -15.24 -2.39 -11.91
N LEU A 174 -14.66 -1.99 -10.78
CA LEU A 174 -15.06 -0.77 -10.06
C LEU A 174 -14.28 0.47 -10.50
N GLN A 175 -13.30 0.35 -11.41
CA GLN A 175 -12.42 1.44 -11.85
C GLN A 175 -11.75 2.16 -10.68
N GLY A 176 -11.54 1.44 -9.59
CA GLY A 176 -10.85 1.91 -8.40
C GLY A 176 -9.34 1.72 -8.48
N ASN A 177 -8.64 1.93 -7.37
CA ASN A 177 -7.19 1.82 -7.29
C ASN A 177 -6.75 0.85 -6.20
N ILE A 178 -5.59 0.26 -6.37
CA ILE A 178 -4.92 -0.55 -5.35
C ILE A 178 -3.54 0.03 -5.09
N VAL A 179 -3.19 0.15 -3.82
CA VAL A 179 -1.82 0.46 -3.37
C VAL A 179 -1.41 -0.60 -2.37
N ALA A 180 -0.31 -1.26 -2.61
CA ALA A 180 0.19 -2.31 -1.74
C ALA A 180 1.68 -2.14 -1.47
N LEU A 181 2.06 -2.26 -0.20
CA LEU A 181 3.46 -2.30 0.22
C LEU A 181 3.94 -3.75 0.27
N VAL A 182 5.18 -3.97 -0.12
CA VAL A 182 5.93 -5.22 0.05
C VAL A 182 7.32 -4.88 0.56
N HIS A 183 7.70 -5.52 1.64
CA HIS A 183 9.06 -5.42 2.16
C HIS A 183 9.98 -6.40 1.44
N ALA A 184 11.07 -5.90 0.86
CA ALA A 184 12.12 -6.74 0.29
C ALA A 184 13.20 -6.98 1.36
N SER A 185 13.32 -8.20 1.85
CA SER A 185 14.31 -8.58 2.87
C SER A 185 15.75 -8.25 2.45
N GLY A 186 16.00 -8.24 1.15
CA GLY A 186 17.35 -8.04 0.58
C GLY A 186 18.27 -9.23 0.76
N ASP A 187 17.77 -10.32 1.33
CA ASP A 187 18.47 -11.58 1.44
C ASP A 187 18.21 -12.42 0.18
N ALA A 188 19.28 -12.84 -0.46
CA ALA A 188 19.22 -13.63 -1.70
C ALA A 188 18.61 -15.04 -1.50
N GLU A 189 18.36 -15.43 -0.26
CA GLU A 189 17.80 -16.74 0.11
C GLU A 189 16.26 -16.73 0.28
N ASP A 190 15.61 -15.56 0.24
CA ASP A 190 14.15 -15.44 0.38
C ASP A 190 13.44 -15.51 -0.98
N GLU A 191 13.37 -16.72 -1.54
CA GLU A 191 12.74 -16.98 -2.84
C GLU A 191 11.24 -16.61 -2.85
N GLU A 192 10.51 -16.76 -1.74
CA GLU A 192 9.09 -16.44 -1.68
C GLU A 192 8.83 -14.93 -1.75
N SER A 193 9.62 -14.13 -1.03
CA SER A 193 9.52 -12.67 -1.11
C SER A 193 9.92 -12.15 -2.49
N GLU A 194 10.94 -12.75 -3.13
CA GLU A 194 11.31 -12.40 -4.50
C GLU A 194 10.20 -12.77 -5.50
N LEU A 195 9.61 -13.95 -5.38
CA LEU A 195 8.50 -14.38 -6.23
C LEU A 195 7.31 -13.43 -6.11
N LEU A 196 6.95 -13.06 -4.87
CA LEU A 196 5.87 -12.10 -4.60
C LEU A 196 6.17 -10.74 -5.24
N LEU A 197 7.35 -10.19 -4.98
CA LEU A 197 7.76 -8.88 -5.48
C LEU A 197 7.77 -8.84 -7.02
N ASN A 198 8.33 -9.86 -7.65
CA ASN A 198 8.40 -9.97 -9.11
C ASN A 198 6.98 -10.11 -9.69
N GLY A 199 6.15 -11.00 -9.15
CA GLY A 199 4.77 -11.19 -9.61
C GLY A 199 3.93 -9.92 -9.51
N LEU A 200 4.01 -9.19 -8.39
CA LEU A 200 3.31 -7.93 -8.20
C LEU A 200 3.87 -6.81 -9.09
N SER A 201 5.18 -6.74 -9.24
CA SER A 201 5.82 -5.76 -10.13
C SER A 201 5.32 -5.90 -11.56
N HIS A 202 5.13 -7.13 -12.06
CA HIS A 202 4.60 -7.37 -13.41
C HIS A 202 3.13 -6.94 -13.57
N GLN A 203 2.34 -6.98 -12.51
CA GLN A 203 0.94 -6.59 -12.53
C GLN A 203 0.71 -5.08 -12.31
N SER A 204 1.74 -4.36 -11.83
CA SER A 204 1.63 -2.97 -11.40
C SER A 204 1.82 -1.99 -12.55
N HIS A 205 1.09 -0.86 -12.49
CA HIS A 205 1.23 0.27 -13.41
C HIS A 205 2.31 1.24 -12.96
N LEU A 206 2.49 1.35 -11.65
CA LEU A 206 3.48 2.19 -11.00
C LEU A 206 4.18 1.37 -9.91
N VAL A 207 5.50 1.42 -9.89
CA VAL A 207 6.31 0.83 -8.82
C VAL A 207 7.16 1.93 -8.20
N LEU A 208 7.01 2.12 -6.89
CA LEU A 208 7.81 3.02 -6.08
C LEU A 208 8.69 2.18 -5.16
N ARG A 209 10.00 2.24 -5.35
CA ARG A 209 10.94 1.47 -4.55
C ARG A 209 11.82 2.40 -3.72
N ALA A 210 11.61 2.39 -2.40
CA ALA A 210 12.45 3.06 -1.44
C ALA A 210 13.62 2.13 -1.05
N GLU A 211 14.84 2.61 -1.19
CA GLU A 211 16.06 1.83 -0.90
C GLU A 211 16.95 2.63 0.06
N GLY A 212 17.54 1.95 1.03
CA GLY A 212 18.58 2.54 1.86
C GLY A 212 19.81 2.92 1.04
N LEU A 213 20.61 3.85 1.55
CA LEU A 213 21.87 4.21 0.91
C LEU A 213 22.90 3.08 1.07
N ALA A 214 23.66 2.79 0.02
CA ALA A 214 24.75 1.82 0.06
C ALA A 214 25.84 2.22 1.08
N THR A 215 25.97 3.52 1.35
CA THR A 215 26.94 4.09 2.31
C THR A 215 26.42 4.12 3.75
N GLY A 216 25.22 3.59 4.01
CA GLY A 216 24.55 3.65 5.31
C GLY A 216 23.71 4.92 5.48
N SER A 217 23.14 5.09 6.68
CA SER A 217 22.25 6.22 6.99
C SER A 217 23.01 7.56 7.00
N CYS A 218 22.39 8.59 6.43
CA CYS A 218 22.89 9.95 6.40
C CYS A 218 21.82 10.91 6.94
N ARG A 219 22.25 11.92 7.70
CA ARG A 219 21.35 12.92 8.30
C ARG A 219 20.56 13.72 7.25
N ASP A 220 21.15 13.94 6.09
CA ASP A 220 20.59 14.80 5.04
C ASP A 220 20.01 14.04 3.86
N VAL A 221 20.26 12.72 3.79
CA VAL A 221 19.73 11.82 2.77
C VAL A 221 19.33 10.51 3.44
N HIS A 222 18.05 10.22 3.49
CA HIS A 222 17.53 9.02 4.16
C HIS A 222 17.52 7.79 3.27
N GLY A 223 17.51 7.97 1.95
CA GLY A 223 17.50 6.88 0.99
C GLY A 223 17.34 7.34 -0.44
N GLN A 224 17.10 6.38 -1.31
CA GLN A 224 16.78 6.59 -2.72
C GLN A 224 15.37 6.12 -3.02
N LEU A 225 14.62 6.87 -3.82
CA LEU A 225 13.33 6.46 -4.36
C LEU A 225 13.48 6.23 -5.86
N ARG A 226 13.28 4.99 -6.28
CA ARG A 226 13.15 4.65 -7.70
C ARG A 226 11.68 4.62 -8.07
N VAL A 227 11.31 5.36 -9.10
CA VAL A 227 9.95 5.42 -9.66
C VAL A 227 9.99 4.77 -11.02
N LEU A 228 9.18 3.74 -11.21
CA LEU A 228 9.04 3.02 -12.46
C LEU A 228 7.59 3.07 -12.93
N TRP A 229 7.34 3.78 -14.02
CA TRP A 229 6.05 3.78 -14.73
C TRP A 229 6.03 2.63 -15.72
N ARG A 230 5.02 1.80 -15.64
CA ARG A 230 4.79 0.71 -16.59
C ARG A 230 3.56 1.04 -17.44
N THR A 231 3.75 1.03 -18.75
CA THR A 231 2.62 1.11 -19.68
C THR A 231 1.92 -0.23 -19.75
N PRO A 232 0.57 -0.25 -19.77
CA PRO A 232 -0.17 -1.47 -20.08
C PRO A 232 0.22 -1.99 -21.48
N TRP A 233 0.08 -3.32 -21.64
CA TRP A 233 0.28 -4.02 -22.91
C TRP A 233 -0.35 -3.30 -24.12
N PRO A 234 0.33 -3.27 -25.32
CA PRO A 234 1.61 -3.92 -25.62
C PRO A 234 2.82 -3.09 -25.15
N PRO A 235 3.95 -3.76 -24.79
CA PRO A 235 5.13 -3.09 -24.25
C PRO A 235 5.98 -2.42 -25.35
N ALA A 236 5.36 -1.57 -26.15
CA ALA A 236 6.06 -0.87 -27.24
C ALA A 236 6.97 0.28 -26.75
N ALA A 237 6.85 0.71 -25.51
CA ALA A 237 7.74 1.71 -24.90
C ALA A 237 8.41 1.13 -23.67
N ARG A 238 9.73 1.28 -23.56
CA ARG A 238 10.46 1.02 -22.30
C ARG A 238 9.83 1.88 -21.20
N GLY A 239 9.39 1.26 -20.11
CA GLY A 239 8.84 1.99 -18.97
C GLY A 239 9.80 3.10 -18.53
N ARG A 240 9.26 4.27 -18.24
CA ARG A 240 10.03 5.41 -17.72
C ARG A 240 10.49 5.06 -16.31
N SER A 241 11.79 5.14 -16.04
CA SER A 241 12.36 4.96 -14.70
C SER A 241 13.14 6.21 -14.30
N LEU A 242 12.87 6.72 -13.12
CA LEU A 242 13.60 7.83 -12.51
C LEU A 242 14.05 7.44 -11.11
N THR A 243 15.19 7.97 -10.69
CA THR A 243 15.72 7.74 -9.34
C THR A 243 16.03 9.08 -8.70
N PHE A 244 15.55 9.25 -7.47
CA PHE A 244 15.73 10.44 -6.65
C PHE A 244 16.34 10.03 -5.31
N GLN A 245 17.09 10.92 -4.70
CA GLN A 245 17.37 10.85 -3.28
C GLN A 245 16.25 11.52 -2.51
N TYR A 246 16.00 11.12 -1.26
CA TYR A 246 14.95 11.74 -0.46
C TYR A 246 15.40 12.00 0.98
N LYS A 247 14.77 13.03 1.57
CA LYS A 247 14.87 13.35 3.00
C LYS A 247 13.47 13.46 3.59
N ILE A 248 13.19 12.65 4.60
CA ILE A 248 11.92 12.68 5.33
C ILE A 248 12.05 13.69 6.47
N GLN A 249 11.02 14.52 6.63
CA GLN A 249 10.84 15.46 7.72
C GLN A 249 9.48 15.19 8.38
N ASP A 250 9.19 15.83 9.50
CA ASP A 250 7.96 15.58 10.28
C ASP A 250 6.65 15.66 9.48
N LYS A 251 6.59 16.55 8.50
CA LYS A 251 5.36 16.82 7.70
C LYS A 251 5.60 16.86 6.19
N SER A 252 6.83 16.66 5.75
CA SER A 252 7.22 16.76 4.34
C SER A 252 8.28 15.72 3.98
N VAL A 253 8.38 15.44 2.70
CA VAL A 253 9.46 14.64 2.12
C VAL A 253 10.00 15.43 0.94
N SER A 254 11.29 15.69 0.92
CA SER A 254 11.97 16.37 -0.18
C SER A 254 12.68 15.37 -1.07
N PHE A 255 12.59 15.60 -2.38
CA PHE A 255 13.21 14.77 -3.40
C PHE A 255 14.21 15.61 -4.21
N PHE A 256 15.39 15.06 -4.47
CA PHE A 256 16.44 15.72 -5.24
C PHE A 256 17.17 14.73 -6.14
N ALA A 257 17.75 15.23 -7.22
CA ALA A 257 18.52 14.40 -8.13
C ALA A 257 19.75 13.83 -7.41
N LYS A 258 20.20 12.65 -7.82
CA LYS A 258 21.39 12.01 -7.25
C LYS A 258 22.60 12.95 -7.36
N GLY A 259 23.27 13.19 -6.23
CA GLY A 259 24.43 14.09 -6.16
C GLY A 259 24.09 15.59 -6.00
N MET A 260 22.82 15.96 -5.88
CA MET A 260 22.37 17.34 -5.70
C MET A 260 21.72 17.56 -4.32
N SER A 261 22.18 16.85 -3.32
CA SER A 261 21.74 17.10 -1.94
C SER A 261 22.28 18.47 -1.47
N PRO A 262 21.48 19.27 -0.71
CA PRO A 262 21.98 20.50 -0.08
C PRO A 262 23.21 20.32 0.80
N ALA A 263 23.53 19.09 1.19
CA ALA A 263 24.72 18.74 1.95
C ALA A 263 25.98 18.55 1.09
N VAL A 264 25.89 18.64 -0.22
CA VAL A 264 26.98 18.44 -1.19
C VAL A 264 27.40 19.74 -1.87
N LEU A 265 26.80 20.87 -1.48
CA LEU A 265 27.17 22.22 -1.94
C LEU A 265 28.15 22.85 -0.98
#